data_8f838e120cd1d023cdbd70bd2099b5d9
#
_entry.id   8f838e120cd1d023cdbd70bd2099b5d9
#
_cell.length_a   1.000
_cell.length_b   1.000
_cell.length_c   1.000
_cell.angle_alpha   90.00
_cell.angle_beta   90.00
_cell.angle_gamma   90.00
#
_symmetry.space_group_name_H-M   'P 1'
#
loop_
_entity.id
_entity.type
_entity.pdbx_description
1 polymer ?
#
loop_
_entity_poly.entity_id
_entity_poly.type
_entity_poly.pdbx_seq_one_letter_code
_entity_poly.pdbx_strand_id
1 'polypeptide(L)'
;LKKGDTVIAAMGWGGFSEYAVAKASNTYVFPESGNLKKGAVLLETYGTALYGLKNRGALDKGETLLVLGASGGTGQAAIQIGKVLGAKIIAIASSEGKRALAKENGADIVLGYDKTLKAQLKELGGVDVIFDPVGGEVSEQVFRSLRPGGRHLVVGFASGKIPQISWNLPLLKSAAIIGVFWGHFWRNQPMQNRENIYQLIAWLSKGAINPYISKEFDLKDGKLALKQIMNREAKGKIILQP
;
A
#
# COMPACT_ATOMS: atom_id res chain seq x y z
N LEU A 1 27.10 5.08 -4.29
CA LEU A 1 26.64 5.67 -5.56
C LEU A 1 27.82 6.18 -6.36
N LYS A 2 27.85 5.84 -7.62
CA LYS A 2 28.84 6.33 -8.60
C LYS A 2 28.13 6.74 -9.90
N LYS A 3 28.82 7.53 -10.74
CA LYS A 3 28.30 7.89 -12.06
C LYS A 3 28.05 6.63 -12.89
N GLY A 4 26.86 6.54 -13.51
CA GLY A 4 26.41 5.39 -14.31
C GLY A 4 25.59 4.37 -13.52
N ASP A 5 25.48 4.49 -12.19
CA ASP A 5 24.60 3.59 -11.44
C ASP A 5 23.14 3.78 -11.87
N THR A 6 22.45 2.67 -12.12
CA THR A 6 21.00 2.64 -12.20
C THR A 6 20.41 2.79 -10.82
N VAL A 7 19.51 3.75 -10.63
CA VAL A 7 18.99 4.09 -9.28
C VAL A 7 17.49 4.33 -9.27
N ILE A 8 16.89 4.15 -8.10
CA ILE A 8 15.57 4.66 -7.75
C ILE A 8 15.72 5.63 -6.59
N ALA A 9 14.97 6.73 -6.61
CA ALA A 9 15.09 7.78 -5.59
C ALA A 9 13.72 8.25 -5.10
N ALA A 10 13.60 8.48 -3.77
CA ALA A 10 12.44 9.14 -3.19
C ALA A 10 12.70 10.64 -3.09
N MET A 11 11.84 11.44 -3.69
CA MET A 11 11.91 12.89 -3.71
C MET A 11 10.60 13.49 -3.24
N GLY A 12 10.63 14.61 -2.55
CA GLY A 12 9.42 15.31 -2.11
C GLY A 12 8.69 16.01 -3.27
N TRP A 13 9.43 16.44 -4.30
CA TRP A 13 8.96 17.13 -5.50
C TRP A 13 9.99 16.98 -6.63
N GLY A 14 9.62 17.43 -7.84
CA GLY A 14 10.55 17.47 -8.98
C GLY A 14 10.67 16.16 -9.76
N GLY A 15 9.78 15.17 -9.51
CA GLY A 15 9.80 13.90 -10.23
C GLY A 15 9.19 13.95 -11.65
N PHE A 16 8.49 15.03 -12.00
CA PHE A 16 7.94 15.24 -13.35
C PHE A 16 8.93 16.03 -14.19
N SER A 17 10.09 15.46 -14.45
CA SER A 17 11.18 16.12 -15.18
C SER A 17 12.11 15.07 -15.79
N GLU A 18 12.82 15.45 -16.84
CA GLU A 18 13.85 14.65 -17.49
C GLU A 18 15.07 14.44 -16.57
N TYR A 19 15.39 15.44 -15.76
CA TYR A 19 16.49 15.48 -14.81
C TYR A 19 16.00 15.91 -13.44
N ALA A 20 16.51 15.29 -12.40
CA ALA A 20 16.12 15.61 -11.04
C ALA A 20 17.33 15.55 -10.10
N VAL A 21 17.29 16.34 -9.03
CA VAL A 21 18.28 16.28 -7.96
C VAL A 21 17.69 15.54 -6.78
N ALA A 22 18.32 14.45 -6.39
CA ALA A 22 17.92 13.64 -5.24
C ALA A 22 19.05 13.58 -4.20
N LYS A 23 18.68 13.54 -2.92
CA LYS A 23 19.67 13.30 -1.85
C LYS A 23 20.20 11.88 -1.93
N ALA A 24 21.52 11.69 -1.81
CA ALA A 24 22.14 10.37 -1.81
C ALA A 24 21.56 9.43 -0.72
N SER A 25 21.14 9.98 0.43
CA SER A 25 20.48 9.22 1.49
C SER A 25 19.15 8.58 1.07
N ASN A 26 18.48 9.14 0.06
CA ASN A 26 17.17 8.74 -0.44
C ASN A 26 17.25 8.05 -1.81
N THR A 27 18.47 7.74 -2.24
CA THR A 27 18.76 7.11 -3.53
C THR A 27 19.30 5.71 -3.29
N TYR A 28 18.76 4.75 -4.00
CA TYR A 28 19.06 3.33 -3.84
C TYR A 28 19.52 2.77 -5.16
N VAL A 29 20.64 2.04 -5.17
CA VAL A 29 21.11 1.32 -6.35
C VAL A 29 20.06 0.26 -6.71
N PHE A 30 19.68 0.24 -7.98
CA PHE A 30 18.71 -0.69 -8.52
C PHE A 30 19.42 -1.63 -9.53
N PRO A 31 19.09 -2.92 -9.58
CA PRO A 31 19.75 -3.84 -10.50
C PRO A 31 19.62 -3.40 -11.97
N GLU A 32 20.69 -3.42 -12.73
CA GLU A 32 20.69 -3.07 -14.16
C GLU A 32 19.72 -3.94 -14.99
N SER A 33 19.61 -5.23 -14.63
CA SER A 33 18.63 -6.15 -15.23
C SER A 33 17.19 -5.95 -14.73
N GLY A 34 16.99 -5.03 -13.77
CA GLY A 34 15.70 -4.79 -13.14
C GLY A 34 14.75 -3.97 -14.03
N ASN A 35 13.46 -4.18 -13.86
CA ASN A 35 12.45 -3.38 -14.53
C ASN A 35 12.33 -2.00 -13.85
N LEU A 36 12.94 -0.96 -14.43
CA LEU A 36 12.95 0.41 -13.90
C LEU A 36 11.55 0.99 -13.70
N LYS A 37 10.60 0.67 -14.56
CA LYS A 37 9.21 1.13 -14.42
C LYS A 37 8.60 0.62 -13.11
N LYS A 38 8.85 -0.65 -12.76
CA LYS A 38 8.44 -1.21 -11.47
C LYS A 38 9.24 -0.61 -10.31
N GLY A 39 10.52 -0.33 -10.52
CA GLY A 39 11.36 0.39 -9.57
C GLY A 39 10.82 1.78 -9.23
N ALA A 40 10.37 2.53 -10.22
CA ALA A 40 9.83 3.89 -10.05
C ALA A 40 8.61 3.95 -9.11
N VAL A 41 7.81 2.88 -9.03
CA VAL A 41 6.60 2.83 -8.20
C VAL A 41 6.82 2.11 -6.86
N LEU A 42 8.02 1.57 -6.64
CA LEU A 42 8.33 0.73 -5.48
C LEU A 42 8.38 1.53 -4.18
N LEU A 43 9.09 2.67 -4.17
CA LEU A 43 9.49 3.33 -2.93
C LEU A 43 8.30 3.81 -2.10
N GLU A 44 7.37 4.54 -2.69
CA GLU A 44 6.27 5.15 -1.95
C GLU A 44 5.21 4.12 -1.53
N THR A 45 4.66 3.38 -2.49
CA THR A 45 3.54 2.47 -2.21
C THR A 45 3.97 1.22 -1.45
N TYR A 46 5.04 0.57 -1.90
CA TYR A 46 5.54 -0.62 -1.22
C TYR A 46 6.31 -0.27 0.05
N GLY A 47 7.05 0.87 0.07
CA GLY A 47 7.67 1.37 1.29
C GLY A 47 6.65 1.65 2.39
N THR A 48 5.54 2.32 2.05
CA THR A 48 4.43 2.57 2.98
C THR A 48 3.80 1.26 3.45
N ALA A 49 3.51 0.33 2.53
CA ALA A 49 2.88 -0.93 2.87
C ALA A 49 3.79 -1.81 3.75
N LEU A 50 5.08 -1.93 3.42
CA LEU A 50 6.02 -2.71 4.22
C LEU A 50 6.21 -2.09 5.61
N TYR A 51 6.40 -0.78 5.70
CA TYR A 51 6.46 -0.09 6.99
C TYR A 51 5.20 -0.31 7.82
N GLY A 52 4.03 -0.17 7.19
CA GLY A 52 2.74 -0.39 7.85
C GLY A 52 2.60 -1.81 8.37
N LEU A 53 2.82 -2.80 7.53
CA LEU A 53 2.57 -4.20 7.87
C LEU A 53 3.66 -4.79 8.78
N LYS A 54 4.94 -4.57 8.45
CA LYS A 54 6.08 -5.15 9.19
C LYS A 54 6.40 -4.38 10.47
N ASN A 55 6.61 -3.06 10.36
CA ASN A 55 7.17 -2.29 11.47
C ASN A 55 6.08 -1.76 12.42
N ARG A 56 4.91 -1.34 11.90
CA ARG A 56 3.84 -0.77 12.71
C ARG A 56 2.82 -1.82 13.15
N GLY A 57 2.36 -2.64 12.22
CA GLY A 57 1.35 -3.66 12.44
C GLY A 57 1.89 -4.97 12.96
N ALA A 58 3.21 -5.20 12.88
CA ALA A 58 3.84 -6.47 13.26
C ALA A 58 3.01 -7.67 12.75
N LEU A 59 2.72 -7.66 11.42
CA LEU A 59 1.90 -8.70 10.81
C LEU A 59 2.64 -10.04 10.84
N ASP A 60 2.07 -11.02 11.51
CA ASP A 60 2.61 -12.35 11.66
C ASP A 60 2.07 -13.33 10.61
N LYS A 61 2.85 -14.38 10.35
CA LYS A 61 2.44 -15.48 9.47
C LYS A 61 1.18 -16.17 10.02
N GLY A 62 0.20 -16.37 9.14
CA GLY A 62 -1.07 -17.01 9.48
C GLY A 62 -2.16 -16.04 9.94
N GLU A 63 -1.83 -14.80 10.26
CA GLU A 63 -2.83 -13.77 10.57
C GLU A 63 -3.69 -13.43 9.34
N THR A 64 -4.88 -12.90 9.60
CA THR A 64 -5.81 -12.42 8.57
C THR A 64 -5.66 -10.91 8.41
N LEU A 65 -5.18 -10.48 7.24
CA LEU A 65 -5.05 -9.08 6.85
C LEU A 65 -6.25 -8.64 5.99
N LEU A 66 -6.97 -7.63 6.45
CA LEU A 66 -7.98 -6.93 5.66
C LEU A 66 -7.36 -5.71 4.98
N VAL A 67 -7.51 -5.59 3.67
CA VAL A 67 -7.00 -4.46 2.88
C VAL A 67 -8.15 -3.68 2.28
N LEU A 68 -8.35 -2.43 2.71
CA LEU A 68 -9.25 -1.49 2.08
C LEU A 68 -8.60 -0.85 0.85
N GLY A 69 -9.39 -0.42 -0.13
CA GLY A 69 -8.86 0.21 -1.35
C GLY A 69 -7.91 -0.70 -2.13
N ALA A 70 -8.20 -1.99 -2.15
CA ALA A 70 -7.34 -3.07 -2.62
C ALA A 70 -6.84 -2.95 -4.07
N SER A 71 -7.53 -2.18 -4.92
CA SER A 71 -7.13 -1.93 -6.32
C SER A 71 -6.22 -0.71 -6.51
N GLY A 72 -6.05 0.12 -5.47
CA GLY A 72 -5.11 1.24 -5.50
C GLY A 72 -3.65 0.78 -5.34
N GLY A 73 -2.68 1.62 -5.70
CA GLY A 73 -1.26 1.24 -5.65
C GLY A 73 -0.81 0.74 -4.28
N THR A 74 -1.19 1.45 -3.21
CA THR A 74 -0.82 1.07 -1.82
C THR A 74 -1.57 -0.18 -1.34
N GLY A 75 -2.85 -0.35 -1.76
CA GLY A 75 -3.64 -1.55 -1.44
C GLY A 75 -3.07 -2.80 -2.11
N GLN A 76 -2.69 -2.71 -3.37
CA GLN A 76 -2.03 -3.82 -4.09
C GLN A 76 -0.68 -4.19 -3.46
N ALA A 77 0.10 -3.18 -3.08
CA ALA A 77 1.35 -3.39 -2.35
C ALA A 77 1.11 -4.13 -1.03
N ALA A 78 0.07 -3.74 -0.27
CA ALA A 78 -0.29 -4.39 0.98
C ALA A 78 -0.71 -5.85 0.78
N ILE A 79 -1.47 -6.16 -0.29
CA ILE A 79 -1.84 -7.54 -0.64
C ILE A 79 -0.59 -8.37 -0.89
N GLN A 80 0.28 -7.91 -1.80
CA GLN A 80 1.47 -8.68 -2.21
C GLN A 80 2.44 -8.86 -1.04
N ILE A 81 2.71 -7.81 -0.26
CA ILE A 81 3.57 -7.88 0.92
C ILE A 81 2.95 -8.80 1.98
N GLY A 82 1.65 -8.69 2.24
CA GLY A 82 0.95 -9.57 3.16
C GLY A 82 1.07 -11.05 2.77
N LYS A 83 0.98 -11.37 1.48
CA LYS A 83 1.23 -12.74 0.97
C LYS A 83 2.67 -13.18 1.21
N VAL A 84 3.65 -12.33 0.94
CA VAL A 84 5.08 -12.64 1.21
C VAL A 84 5.32 -12.88 2.69
N LEU A 85 4.63 -12.15 3.58
CA LEU A 85 4.70 -12.34 5.03
C LEU A 85 3.90 -13.55 5.52
N GLY A 86 3.13 -14.21 4.64
CA GLY A 86 2.39 -15.44 4.95
C GLY A 86 1.02 -15.21 5.58
N ALA A 87 0.43 -14.03 5.42
CA ALA A 87 -0.91 -13.74 5.90
C ALA A 87 -2.00 -14.28 4.95
N LYS A 88 -3.20 -14.50 5.51
CA LYS A 88 -4.45 -14.67 4.74
C LYS A 88 -5.02 -13.30 4.40
N ILE A 89 -5.30 -13.06 3.13
CA ILE A 89 -5.68 -11.73 2.63
C ILE A 89 -7.17 -11.65 2.31
N ILE A 90 -7.88 -10.74 2.97
CA ILE A 90 -9.23 -10.29 2.57
C ILE A 90 -9.09 -8.90 1.96
N ALA A 91 -9.47 -8.75 0.71
CA ALA A 91 -9.35 -7.50 -0.04
C ALA A 91 -10.72 -6.88 -0.32
N ILE A 92 -10.86 -5.56 -0.12
CA ILE A 92 -12.11 -4.85 -0.40
C ILE A 92 -11.91 -3.86 -1.53
N ALA A 93 -12.75 -3.95 -2.56
CA ALA A 93 -12.75 -3.05 -3.71
C ALA A 93 -14.17 -2.79 -4.24
N SER A 94 -14.34 -1.60 -4.87
CA SER A 94 -15.67 -1.05 -5.19
C SER A 94 -16.38 -1.64 -6.41
N SER A 95 -15.65 -2.25 -7.34
CA SER A 95 -16.24 -2.83 -8.56
C SER A 95 -15.70 -4.23 -8.83
N GLU A 96 -16.41 -4.99 -9.64
CA GLU A 96 -16.00 -6.33 -10.01
C GLU A 96 -14.60 -6.38 -10.64
N GLY A 97 -14.32 -5.53 -11.63
CA GLY A 97 -12.99 -5.47 -12.25
C GLY A 97 -11.87 -5.03 -11.29
N LYS A 98 -12.19 -4.27 -10.22
CA LYS A 98 -11.23 -3.94 -9.16
C LYS A 98 -11.05 -5.11 -8.18
N ARG A 99 -12.09 -5.89 -7.93
CA ARG A 99 -12.01 -7.12 -7.13
C ARG A 99 -11.21 -8.21 -7.85
N ALA A 100 -11.44 -8.39 -9.17
CA ALA A 100 -10.66 -9.30 -9.99
C ALA A 100 -9.16 -8.98 -9.92
N LEU A 101 -8.79 -7.71 -10.09
CA LEU A 101 -7.40 -7.26 -9.96
C LEU A 101 -6.81 -7.55 -8.56
N ALA A 102 -7.58 -7.36 -7.49
CA ALA A 102 -7.13 -7.70 -6.14
C ALA A 102 -6.90 -9.22 -5.99
N LYS A 103 -7.75 -10.04 -6.61
CA LYS A 103 -7.59 -11.50 -6.64
C LYS A 103 -6.33 -11.93 -7.39
N GLU A 104 -6.08 -11.35 -8.56
CA GLU A 104 -4.86 -11.58 -9.37
C GLU A 104 -3.59 -11.19 -8.60
N ASN A 105 -3.66 -10.15 -7.77
CA ASN A 105 -2.55 -9.71 -6.91
C ASN A 105 -2.35 -10.60 -5.67
N GLY A 106 -3.14 -11.65 -5.48
CA GLY A 106 -2.95 -12.65 -4.44
C GLY A 106 -3.92 -12.57 -3.26
N ALA A 107 -5.01 -11.81 -3.34
CA ALA A 107 -6.04 -11.84 -2.30
C ALA A 107 -6.72 -13.22 -2.26
N ASP A 108 -6.88 -13.78 -1.05
CA ASP A 108 -7.56 -15.06 -0.87
C ASP A 108 -9.08 -14.90 -0.99
N ILE A 109 -9.61 -13.80 -0.44
CA ILE A 109 -11.04 -13.45 -0.47
C ILE A 109 -11.16 -12.01 -0.96
N VAL A 110 -12.17 -11.74 -1.80
CA VAL A 110 -12.48 -10.37 -2.28
C VAL A 110 -13.94 -10.02 -1.97
N LEU A 111 -14.15 -8.84 -1.38
CA LEU A 111 -15.46 -8.35 -0.96
C LEU A 111 -15.74 -6.96 -1.54
N GLY A 112 -17.03 -6.57 -1.55
CA GLY A 112 -17.46 -5.23 -1.92
C GLY A 112 -17.65 -4.30 -0.73
N TYR A 113 -17.90 -3.01 -1.03
CA TYR A 113 -18.34 -2.00 -0.05
C TYR A 113 -19.88 -1.97 -0.01
N ASP A 114 -20.49 -3.02 0.50
CA ASP A 114 -21.95 -3.13 0.58
C ASP A 114 -22.44 -3.32 2.03
N LYS A 115 -23.76 -3.34 2.21
CA LYS A 115 -24.38 -3.44 3.53
C LYS A 115 -24.10 -4.79 4.22
N THR A 116 -23.70 -5.81 3.47
CA THR A 116 -23.43 -7.16 3.98
C THR A 116 -22.00 -7.34 4.48
N LEU A 117 -21.09 -6.39 4.18
CA LEU A 117 -19.67 -6.46 4.51
C LEU A 117 -19.42 -6.86 5.97
N LYS A 118 -20.13 -6.22 6.91
CA LYS A 118 -19.99 -6.52 8.35
C LYS A 118 -20.36 -7.96 8.69
N ALA A 119 -21.45 -8.47 8.09
CA ALA A 119 -21.89 -9.86 8.28
C ALA A 119 -20.89 -10.83 7.69
N GLN A 120 -20.43 -10.59 6.46
CA GLN A 120 -19.42 -11.41 5.78
C GLN A 120 -18.12 -11.50 6.57
N LEU A 121 -17.61 -10.36 7.10
CA LEU A 121 -16.40 -10.36 7.93
C LEU A 121 -16.59 -11.12 9.25
N LYS A 122 -17.80 -11.09 9.83
CA LYS A 122 -18.13 -11.88 11.01
C LYS A 122 -18.16 -13.38 10.70
N GLU A 123 -18.77 -13.79 9.60
CA GLU A 123 -18.82 -15.20 9.14
C GLU A 123 -17.41 -15.74 8.84
N LEU A 124 -16.51 -14.91 8.35
CA LEU A 124 -15.10 -15.23 8.15
C LEU A 124 -14.27 -15.31 9.45
N GLY A 125 -14.91 -15.07 10.60
CA GLY A 125 -14.26 -15.16 11.92
C GLY A 125 -13.46 -13.92 12.33
N GLY A 126 -13.67 -12.79 11.64
CA GLY A 126 -12.97 -11.53 11.91
C GLY A 126 -11.55 -11.47 11.33
N VAL A 127 -10.82 -10.39 11.64
CA VAL A 127 -9.50 -10.10 11.09
C VAL A 127 -8.53 -9.66 12.18
N ASP A 128 -7.24 -9.87 11.94
CA ASP A 128 -6.18 -9.53 12.91
C ASP A 128 -5.59 -8.15 12.63
N VAL A 129 -5.41 -7.80 11.34
CA VAL A 129 -4.87 -6.52 10.91
C VAL A 129 -5.76 -5.91 9.84
N ILE A 130 -6.02 -4.61 9.94
CA ILE A 130 -6.68 -3.82 8.92
C ILE A 130 -5.66 -2.83 8.35
N PHE A 131 -5.47 -2.84 7.03
CA PHE A 131 -4.69 -1.83 6.33
C PHE A 131 -5.64 -0.86 5.62
N ASP A 132 -5.72 0.38 6.14
CA ASP A 132 -6.73 1.36 5.74
C ASP A 132 -6.13 2.63 5.10
N PRO A 133 -6.02 2.68 3.77
CA PRO A 133 -5.70 3.90 3.05
C PRO A 133 -6.95 4.72 2.65
N VAL A 134 -8.15 4.29 3.02
CA VAL A 134 -9.43 4.83 2.53
C VAL A 134 -10.07 5.80 3.50
N GLY A 135 -10.15 5.44 4.77
CA GLY A 135 -10.86 6.23 5.77
C GLY A 135 -12.39 6.24 5.57
N GLY A 136 -13.05 7.22 6.18
CA GLY A 136 -14.50 7.39 6.09
C GLY A 136 -15.29 6.38 6.94
N GLU A 137 -16.58 6.23 6.63
CA GLU A 137 -17.51 5.40 7.41
C GLU A 137 -17.16 3.92 7.42
N VAL A 138 -16.52 3.43 6.37
CA VAL A 138 -16.11 2.02 6.29
C VAL A 138 -15.06 1.66 7.33
N SER A 139 -14.22 2.61 7.74
CA SER A 139 -13.18 2.38 8.76
C SER A 139 -13.77 1.95 10.10
N GLU A 140 -14.83 2.61 10.57
CA GLU A 140 -15.54 2.19 11.80
C GLU A 140 -16.22 0.83 11.62
N GLN A 141 -16.85 0.62 10.48
CA GLN A 141 -17.52 -0.64 10.17
C GLN A 141 -16.57 -1.83 10.23
N VAL A 142 -15.38 -1.72 9.58
CA VAL A 142 -14.40 -2.80 9.56
C VAL A 142 -13.64 -2.92 10.88
N PHE A 143 -13.46 -1.83 11.64
CA PHE A 143 -12.86 -1.87 12.97
C PHE A 143 -13.60 -2.85 13.89
N ARG A 144 -14.93 -2.91 13.78
CA ARG A 144 -15.77 -3.84 14.54
C ARG A 144 -15.52 -5.31 14.22
N SER A 145 -14.88 -5.62 13.11
CA SER A 145 -14.48 -6.98 12.72
C SER A 145 -13.12 -7.43 13.27
N LEU A 146 -12.38 -6.53 13.94
CA LEU A 146 -11.13 -6.91 14.58
C LEU A 146 -11.34 -7.98 15.65
N ARG A 147 -10.45 -8.95 15.67
CA ARG A 147 -10.28 -9.91 16.77
C ARG A 147 -9.65 -9.22 17.98
N PRO A 148 -9.75 -9.80 19.18
CA PRO A 148 -8.99 -9.30 20.34
C PRO A 148 -7.48 -9.24 20.02
N GLY A 149 -6.84 -8.14 20.39
CA GLY A 149 -5.43 -7.86 20.06
C GLY A 149 -5.20 -7.36 18.63
N GLY A 150 -6.28 -7.18 17.84
CA GLY A 150 -6.19 -6.71 16.45
C GLY A 150 -5.69 -5.28 16.30
N ARG A 151 -5.21 -4.94 15.09
CA ARG A 151 -4.60 -3.63 14.78
C ARG A 151 -5.23 -3.01 13.55
N HIS A 152 -5.71 -1.77 13.68
CA HIS A 152 -6.19 -0.95 12.58
C HIS A 152 -5.10 0.04 12.17
N LEU A 153 -4.49 -0.17 11.03
CA LEU A 153 -3.43 0.67 10.49
C LEU A 153 -4.05 1.82 9.68
N VAL A 154 -3.95 3.03 10.21
CA VAL A 154 -4.41 4.25 9.55
C VAL A 154 -3.32 4.73 8.60
N VAL A 155 -3.53 4.56 7.28
CA VAL A 155 -2.55 4.85 6.23
C VAL A 155 -2.92 6.12 5.47
N GLY A 156 -4.20 6.40 5.28
CA GLY A 156 -4.67 7.56 4.53
C GLY A 156 -6.18 7.71 4.50
N PHE A 157 -6.64 8.72 3.78
CA PHE A 157 -8.05 9.12 3.72
C PHE A 157 -8.50 9.37 2.27
N ALA A 158 -8.27 8.37 1.39
CA ALA A 158 -8.60 8.48 -0.04
C ALA A 158 -10.10 8.69 -0.32
N SER A 159 -10.97 8.40 0.64
CA SER A 159 -12.40 8.76 0.57
C SER A 159 -12.65 10.27 0.63
N GLY A 160 -11.68 11.05 1.15
CA GLY A 160 -11.83 12.46 1.48
C GLY A 160 -12.44 12.71 2.86
N LYS A 161 -12.80 11.67 3.62
CA LYS A 161 -13.39 11.76 4.95
C LYS A 161 -12.50 11.14 6.01
N ILE A 162 -12.20 11.88 7.07
CA ILE A 162 -11.50 11.35 8.25
C ILE A 162 -12.52 10.58 9.09
N PRO A 163 -12.28 9.30 9.45
CA PRO A 163 -13.20 8.52 10.25
C PRO A 163 -13.26 9.01 11.70
N GLN A 164 -14.42 8.83 12.32
CA GLN A 164 -14.60 9.05 13.75
C GLN A 164 -14.87 7.70 14.40
N ILE A 165 -13.96 7.24 15.24
CA ILE A 165 -14.07 5.96 15.95
C ILE A 165 -14.31 6.26 17.43
N SER A 166 -15.41 5.76 17.97
CA SER A 166 -15.74 5.91 19.39
C SER A 166 -14.72 5.17 20.26
N TRP A 167 -14.16 5.83 21.26
CA TRP A 167 -13.09 5.30 22.13
C TRP A 167 -13.44 4.03 22.90
N ASN A 168 -14.70 3.71 23.06
CA ASN A 168 -15.12 2.45 23.66
C ASN A 168 -14.88 1.24 22.74
N LEU A 169 -14.73 1.42 21.43
CA LEU A 169 -14.48 0.30 20.50
C LEU A 169 -13.11 -0.34 20.69
N PRO A 170 -11.99 0.43 20.72
CA PRO A 170 -10.70 -0.14 21.06
C PRO A 170 -10.69 -0.89 22.41
N LEU A 171 -11.35 -0.33 23.43
CA LEU A 171 -11.48 -0.96 24.74
C LEU A 171 -12.21 -2.30 24.65
N LEU A 172 -13.40 -2.32 24.04
CA LEU A 172 -14.24 -3.53 23.95
C LEU A 172 -13.64 -4.63 23.07
N LYS A 173 -12.80 -4.24 22.12
CA LYS A 173 -12.10 -5.16 21.21
C LYS A 173 -10.70 -5.53 21.70
N SER A 174 -10.19 -4.90 22.76
CA SER A 174 -8.76 -4.98 23.12
C SER A 174 -7.85 -4.75 21.90
N ALA A 175 -8.20 -3.78 21.06
CA ALA A 175 -7.57 -3.55 19.77
C ALA A 175 -6.85 -2.20 19.72
N ALA A 176 -5.88 -2.06 18.81
CA ALA A 176 -5.10 -0.84 18.62
C ALA A 176 -5.48 -0.09 17.35
N ILE A 177 -5.40 1.25 17.40
CA ILE A 177 -5.40 2.13 16.24
C ILE A 177 -3.98 2.65 16.08
N ILE A 178 -3.36 2.40 14.93
CA ILE A 178 -1.93 2.64 14.71
C ILE A 178 -1.74 3.52 13.48
N GLY A 179 -1.13 4.68 13.65
CA GLY A 179 -0.78 5.56 12.53
C GLY A 179 0.39 5.01 11.71
N VAL A 180 0.28 5.11 10.39
CA VAL A 180 1.31 4.72 9.42
C VAL A 180 1.70 5.94 8.61
N PHE A 181 2.76 6.62 9.02
CA PHE A 181 3.30 7.78 8.31
C PHE A 181 4.72 7.49 7.83
N TRP A 182 4.81 6.83 6.66
CA TRP A 182 6.09 6.44 6.05
C TRP A 182 7.03 7.63 5.81
N GLY A 183 6.51 8.79 5.42
CA GLY A 183 7.31 9.99 5.23
C GLY A 183 8.03 10.47 6.50
N HIS A 184 7.44 10.27 7.70
CA HIS A 184 8.09 10.50 8.97
C HIS A 184 9.17 9.43 9.27
N PHE A 185 8.82 8.16 9.08
CA PHE A 185 9.75 7.03 9.27
C PHE A 185 10.99 7.18 8.40
N TRP A 186 10.84 7.42 7.13
CA TRP A 186 11.94 7.64 6.19
C TRP A 186 12.92 8.73 6.67
N ARG A 187 12.41 9.88 7.19
CA ARG A 187 13.24 10.99 7.65
C ARG A 187 13.95 10.72 8.98
N ASN A 188 13.28 10.03 9.90
CA ASN A 188 13.75 9.89 11.28
C ASN A 188 14.43 8.55 11.58
N GLN A 189 14.18 7.53 10.74
CA GLN A 189 14.78 6.20 10.86
C GLN A 189 15.36 5.74 9.51
N PRO A 190 16.31 6.51 8.92
CA PRO A 190 16.78 6.28 7.55
C PRO A 190 17.48 4.93 7.38
N MET A 191 18.18 4.42 8.38
CA MET A 191 18.85 3.11 8.31
C MET A 191 17.83 1.98 8.20
N GLN A 192 16.82 1.96 9.06
CA GLN A 192 15.79 0.93 9.03
C GLN A 192 14.93 1.03 7.77
N ASN A 193 14.63 2.24 7.29
CA ASN A 193 13.97 2.42 6.01
C ASN A 193 14.82 1.88 4.86
N ARG A 194 16.14 2.10 4.88
CA ARG A 194 17.07 1.59 3.87
C ARG A 194 17.05 0.06 3.80
N GLU A 195 17.05 -0.61 4.94
CA GLU A 195 16.90 -2.08 5.02
C GLU A 195 15.59 -2.54 4.38
N ASN A 196 14.47 -1.88 4.71
CA ASN A 196 13.17 -2.18 4.12
C ASN A 196 13.17 -2.00 2.59
N ILE A 197 13.79 -0.94 2.07
CA ILE A 197 13.84 -0.69 0.63
C ILE A 197 14.68 -1.76 -0.08
N TYR A 198 15.84 -2.15 0.44
CA TYR A 198 16.61 -3.24 -0.15
C TYR A 198 15.90 -4.59 -0.06
N GLN A 199 15.13 -4.83 0.98
CA GLN A 199 14.25 -6.00 1.07
C GLN A 199 13.21 -6.01 -0.06
N LEU A 200 12.57 -4.85 -0.34
CA LEU A 200 11.62 -4.70 -1.44
C LEU A 200 12.29 -4.90 -2.81
N ILE A 201 13.47 -4.34 -3.04
CA ILE A 201 14.25 -4.55 -4.26
C ILE A 201 14.56 -6.04 -4.44
N ALA A 202 14.98 -6.74 -3.40
CA ALA A 202 15.26 -8.16 -3.45
C ALA A 202 13.99 -8.98 -3.73
N TRP A 203 12.85 -8.66 -3.16
CA TRP A 203 11.59 -9.32 -3.44
C TRP A 203 11.10 -9.07 -4.88
N LEU A 204 11.27 -7.85 -5.39
CA LEU A 204 10.96 -7.53 -6.78
C LEU A 204 11.85 -8.33 -7.75
N SER A 205 13.16 -8.39 -7.50
CA SER A 205 14.11 -9.13 -8.32
C SER A 205 13.84 -10.65 -8.34
N LYS A 206 13.30 -11.19 -7.23
CA LYS A 206 12.90 -12.61 -7.12
C LYS A 206 11.49 -12.88 -7.65
N GLY A 207 10.76 -11.84 -8.10
CA GLY A 207 9.37 -11.98 -8.53
C GLY A 207 8.36 -12.23 -7.39
N ALA A 208 8.77 -12.10 -6.12
CA ALA A 208 7.89 -12.28 -4.97
C ALA A 208 6.85 -11.15 -4.85
N ILE A 209 7.18 -9.98 -5.35
CA ILE A 209 6.26 -8.86 -5.55
C ILE A 209 6.31 -8.41 -7.01
N ASN A 210 5.19 -7.88 -7.51
CA ASN A 210 5.07 -7.47 -8.92
C ASN A 210 4.19 -6.21 -9.01
N PRO A 211 4.76 -5.00 -8.85
CA PRO A 211 4.02 -3.75 -8.95
C PRO A 211 3.22 -3.65 -10.25
N TYR A 212 1.93 -3.37 -10.12
CA TYR A 212 1.04 -3.20 -11.26
C TYR A 212 1.03 -1.74 -11.72
N ILE A 213 1.39 -1.54 -12.98
CA ILE A 213 1.36 -0.25 -13.68
C ILE A 213 0.19 -0.32 -14.66
N SER A 214 -0.83 0.51 -14.44
CA SER A 214 -2.04 0.51 -15.25
C SER A 214 -1.85 1.24 -16.57
N LYS A 215 -1.01 2.27 -16.59
CA LYS A 215 -0.78 3.08 -17.77
C LYS A 215 0.54 3.82 -17.71
N GLU A 216 1.08 4.07 -18.89
CA GLU A 216 2.27 4.87 -19.10
C GLU A 216 1.90 6.06 -19.98
N PHE A 217 2.46 7.22 -19.68
CA PHE A 217 2.32 8.43 -20.47
C PHE A 217 3.68 9.05 -20.71
N ASP A 218 3.85 9.74 -21.83
CA ASP A 218 4.96 10.64 -22.02
C ASP A 218 4.91 11.76 -20.98
N LEU A 219 6.05 12.30 -20.58
CA LEU A 219 6.13 13.40 -19.60
C LEU A 219 5.27 14.60 -20.01
N LYS A 220 5.25 14.95 -21.31
CA LYS A 220 4.42 16.04 -21.88
C LYS A 220 2.92 15.85 -21.63
N ASP A 221 2.46 14.61 -21.47
CA ASP A 221 1.07 14.23 -21.25
C ASP A 221 0.71 14.07 -19.75
N GLY A 222 1.57 14.53 -18.86
CA GLY A 222 1.37 14.45 -17.41
C GLY A 222 0.03 15.02 -16.92
N LYS A 223 -0.50 16.04 -17.60
CA LYS A 223 -1.84 16.59 -17.32
C LYS A 223 -2.95 15.53 -17.52
N LEU A 224 -2.84 14.68 -18.54
CA LEU A 224 -3.81 13.61 -18.81
C LEU A 224 -3.71 12.52 -17.74
N ALA A 225 -2.49 12.17 -17.33
CA ALA A 225 -2.24 11.21 -16.26
C ALA A 225 -2.87 11.68 -14.94
N LEU A 226 -2.66 12.95 -14.55
CA LEU A 226 -3.26 13.52 -13.34
C LEU A 226 -4.79 13.53 -13.41
N LYS A 227 -5.38 13.86 -14.57
CA LYS A 227 -6.84 13.85 -14.77
C LYS A 227 -7.44 12.46 -14.53
N GLN A 228 -6.78 11.38 -14.97
CA GLN A 228 -7.25 10.01 -14.72
C GLN A 228 -7.25 9.67 -13.21
N ILE A 229 -6.24 10.14 -12.47
CA ILE A 229 -6.19 9.94 -11.01
C ILE A 229 -7.33 10.72 -10.33
N MET A 230 -7.55 11.97 -10.70
CA MET A 230 -8.63 12.81 -10.15
C MET A 230 -10.02 12.21 -10.41
N ASN A 231 -10.22 11.62 -11.58
CA ASN A 231 -11.47 10.94 -11.95
C ASN A 231 -11.64 9.54 -11.29
N ARG A 232 -10.67 9.08 -10.47
CA ARG A 232 -10.66 7.75 -9.84
C ARG A 232 -10.70 6.58 -10.84
N GLU A 233 -10.21 6.80 -12.06
CA GLU A 233 -10.13 5.80 -13.15
C GLU A 233 -8.89 4.91 -13.02
N ALA A 234 -7.86 5.38 -12.33
CA ALA A 234 -6.61 4.64 -12.17
C ALA A 234 -6.81 3.34 -11.37
N LYS A 235 -6.22 2.26 -11.89
CA LYS A 235 -6.08 0.97 -11.21
C LYS A 235 -4.59 0.75 -10.97
N GLY A 236 -4.13 0.79 -9.71
CA GLY A 236 -2.69 0.72 -9.42
C GLY A 236 -1.97 2.05 -9.66
N LYS A 237 -0.80 1.99 -10.30
CA LYS A 237 0.04 3.18 -10.56
C LYS A 237 0.03 3.57 -12.03
N ILE A 238 0.14 4.87 -12.26
CA ILE A 238 0.42 5.49 -13.56
C ILE A 238 1.85 6.04 -13.49
N ILE A 239 2.62 5.90 -14.54
CA ILE A 239 3.98 6.43 -14.66
C ILE A 239 4.09 7.41 -15.81
N LEU A 240 5.01 8.36 -15.66
CA LEU A 240 5.43 9.26 -16.72
C LEU A 240 6.83 8.87 -17.18
N GLN A 241 7.07 8.95 -18.49
CA GLN A 241 8.38 8.73 -19.11
C GLN A 241 8.84 10.03 -19.74
N PRO A 242 10.07 10.49 -19.47
CA PRO A 242 10.68 11.62 -20.16
C PRO A 242 10.84 11.37 -21.65
#